data_2bdc562c18a65329be8b5e50c4cac053
#
_entry.id   2bdc562c18a65329be8b5e50c4cac053
#
_cell.length_a   1.000
_cell.length_b   1.000
_cell.length_c   1.000
_cell.angle_alpha   90.00
_cell.angle_beta   90.00
_cell.angle_gamma   90.00
#
_symmetry.space_group_name_H-M   'P 1'
#
loop_
_entity.id
_entity.type
_entity.pdbx_description
1 polymer ?
#
loop_
_entity_poly.entity_id
_entity_poly.type
_entity_poly.pdbx_seq_one_letter_code
_entity_poly.pdbx_strand_id
1 'polypeptide(L)'
;MLNSNLNLSTLPESTFTYQFVNSALLFPCLEYQRLLRTEKVASIAENFSEYIANDPKVSFRDGRYYVFDGQNTVEARRACNGGKDLPIRCKVFLGLSKEDEATLFALQTGISSCLTAGERLRANLVARNPDAIHFVRATVDTGVEFAYDGIRAAWKIYCIETAYELYKQYGRERYIEMLNIINEAWRGNVDAYLAGVIRGVTRFISVYEGEYDRERLVQQLARTHPKTITQLAQKDTGSSANRHMRQILRLYNGASRGASLPLKN
;
A
#
# COMPACT_ATOMS: atom_id res chain seq x y z
N MET A 1 -9.13 5.91 1.49
CA MET A 1 -7.77 6.12 2.05
C MET A 1 -7.57 5.25 3.28
N LEU A 2 -6.41 4.57 3.41
CA LEU A 2 -6.06 3.68 4.53
C LEU A 2 -5.97 4.35 5.92
N ASN A 3 -6.09 5.67 5.99
CA ASN A 3 -5.96 6.44 7.25
C ASN A 3 -7.28 6.71 7.99
N SER A 4 -8.42 6.22 7.50
CA SER A 4 -9.73 6.64 8.01
C SER A 4 -10.03 6.26 9.47
N ASN A 5 -9.26 5.34 10.08
CA ASN A 5 -9.50 4.84 11.43
C ASN A 5 -8.31 5.00 12.40
N LEU A 6 -7.24 5.67 11.98
CA LEU A 6 -6.16 6.01 12.91
C LEU A 6 -6.54 7.33 13.62
N ASN A 7 -6.60 7.29 14.94
CA ASN A 7 -7.04 8.41 15.74
C ASN A 7 -5.94 8.82 16.74
N LEU A 8 -5.57 10.10 16.72
CA LEU A 8 -4.61 10.66 17.67
C LEU A 8 -5.12 10.61 19.12
N SER A 9 -6.44 10.57 19.33
CA SER A 9 -7.03 10.51 20.68
C SER A 9 -6.81 9.16 21.38
N THR A 10 -6.35 8.13 20.65
CA THR A 10 -6.00 6.83 21.24
C THR A 10 -4.56 6.75 21.76
N LEU A 11 -3.75 7.78 21.44
CA LEU A 11 -2.37 7.83 21.92
C LEU A 11 -2.32 8.18 23.41
N PRO A 12 -1.39 7.58 24.16
CA PRO A 12 -1.21 7.90 25.57
C PRO A 12 -0.77 9.37 25.73
N GLU A 13 -1.05 9.97 26.89
CA GLU A 13 -0.40 11.22 27.28
C GLU A 13 1.10 10.98 27.39
N SER A 14 1.83 11.30 26.33
CA SER A 14 3.28 11.13 26.29
C SER A 14 3.97 12.41 26.70
N THR A 15 4.90 12.29 27.64
CA THR A 15 5.85 13.38 27.93
C THR A 15 6.97 13.36 26.88
N PHE A 16 7.46 14.53 26.52
CA PHE A 16 8.66 14.62 25.67
C PHE A 16 9.68 15.58 26.27
N THR A 17 10.93 15.35 25.90
CA THR A 17 12.04 16.23 26.25
C THR A 17 12.94 16.42 25.03
N TYR A 18 13.68 17.53 25.00
CA TYR A 18 14.74 17.73 24.03
C TYR A 18 16.06 17.30 24.63
N GLN A 19 16.76 16.38 23.97
CA GLN A 19 18.09 15.93 24.39
C GLN A 19 19.00 15.66 23.19
N PHE A 20 20.29 15.78 23.40
CA PHE A 20 21.29 15.36 22.43
C PHE A 20 21.51 13.86 22.57
N VAL A 21 21.23 13.10 21.50
CA VAL A 21 21.45 11.67 21.41
C VAL A 21 22.50 11.39 20.38
N ASN A 22 23.50 10.57 20.70
CA ASN A 22 24.50 10.17 19.71
C ASN A 22 23.82 9.39 18.59
N SER A 23 24.11 9.74 17.34
CA SER A 23 23.47 9.13 16.16
C SER A 23 23.65 7.60 16.11
N ALA A 24 24.74 7.06 16.67
CA ALA A 24 24.96 5.62 16.81
C ALA A 24 23.85 4.90 17.65
N LEU A 25 23.15 5.63 18.49
CA LEU A 25 22.09 5.11 19.35
C LEU A 25 20.68 5.31 18.78
N LEU A 26 20.58 5.90 17.58
CA LEU A 26 19.32 6.18 16.91
C LEU A 26 18.99 5.04 15.93
N PHE A 27 17.96 4.27 16.20
CA PHE A 27 17.58 3.10 15.44
C PHE A 27 16.27 3.33 14.65
N PRO A 28 16.20 2.95 13.37
CA PRO A 28 14.92 2.85 12.66
C PRO A 28 14.18 1.60 13.13
N CYS A 29 12.85 1.65 13.20
CA CYS A 29 12.03 0.46 13.36
C CYS A 29 11.57 -0.05 11.98
N LEU A 30 12.27 -1.04 11.43
CA LEU A 30 12.05 -1.54 10.06
C LEU A 30 10.70 -2.23 9.87
N GLU A 31 9.97 -2.56 10.95
CA GLU A 31 8.66 -3.19 10.85
C GLU A 31 7.59 -2.25 10.26
N TYR A 32 7.63 -0.96 10.56
CA TYR A 32 6.68 0.02 10.03
C TYR A 32 7.33 1.12 9.19
N GLN A 33 8.62 1.38 9.35
CA GLN A 33 9.33 2.40 8.58
C GLN A 33 9.73 1.91 7.19
N ARG A 34 9.89 2.87 6.29
CA ARG A 34 10.46 2.64 4.97
C ARG A 34 11.96 2.45 5.04
N LEU A 35 12.50 1.74 4.05
CA LEU A 35 13.94 1.68 3.84
C LEU A 35 14.50 3.08 3.54
N LEU A 36 15.70 3.31 4.00
CA LEU A 36 16.43 4.54 3.74
C LEU A 36 16.61 4.76 2.23
N ARG A 37 16.33 5.99 1.77
CA ARG A 37 16.55 6.37 0.37
C ARG A 37 17.85 7.16 0.26
N THR A 38 18.91 6.49 -0.20
CA THR A 38 20.24 7.08 -0.32
C THR A 38 20.27 8.35 -1.16
N GLU A 39 19.54 8.39 -2.26
CA GLU A 39 19.42 9.58 -3.12
C GLU A 39 18.81 10.78 -2.37
N LYS A 40 17.80 10.52 -1.53
CA LYS A 40 17.17 11.57 -0.71
C LYS A 40 18.11 12.06 0.39
N VAL A 41 18.88 11.16 1.01
CA VAL A 41 19.90 11.52 2.01
C VAL A 41 20.96 12.41 1.37
N ALA A 42 21.48 12.04 0.19
CA ALA A 42 22.46 12.83 -0.55
C ALA A 42 21.91 14.24 -0.88
N SER A 43 20.70 14.32 -1.43
CA SER A 43 20.07 15.60 -1.75
C SER A 43 19.84 16.49 -0.52
N ILE A 44 19.52 15.92 0.65
CA ILE A 44 19.42 16.67 1.90
C ILE A 44 20.80 17.12 2.36
N ALA A 45 21.80 16.26 2.27
CA ALA A 45 23.16 16.57 2.71
C ALA A 45 23.81 17.67 1.87
N GLU A 46 23.62 17.67 0.55
CA GLU A 46 24.11 18.73 -0.36
C GLU A 46 23.60 20.13 0.00
N ASN A 47 22.37 20.24 0.50
CA ASN A 47 21.73 21.50 0.86
C ASN A 47 21.46 21.59 2.36
N PHE A 48 22.23 20.88 3.17
CA PHE A 48 21.97 20.79 4.60
C PHE A 48 22.19 22.13 5.31
N SER A 49 21.21 22.49 6.11
CA SER A 49 21.29 23.64 7.01
C SER A 49 20.57 23.36 8.31
N GLU A 50 21.24 23.54 9.44
CA GLU A 50 20.63 23.41 10.77
C GLU A 50 19.45 24.40 11.00
N TYR A 51 19.41 25.53 10.28
CA TYR A 51 18.31 26.47 10.35
C TYR A 51 17.01 25.94 9.74
N ILE A 52 17.10 24.98 8.83
CA ILE A 52 15.97 24.40 8.08
C ILE A 52 15.66 22.99 8.57
N ALA A 53 16.65 22.27 9.06
CA ALA A 53 16.55 20.89 9.47
C ALA A 53 15.72 20.74 10.76
N ASN A 54 14.67 19.92 10.69
CA ASN A 54 13.86 19.61 11.87
C ASN A 54 14.62 18.67 12.82
N ASP A 55 14.33 18.80 14.11
CA ASP A 55 14.76 17.83 15.12
C ASP A 55 14.08 16.48 14.87
N PRO A 56 14.81 15.35 14.83
CA PRO A 56 14.22 14.04 14.72
C PRO A 56 13.29 13.75 15.89
N LYS A 57 12.15 13.11 15.62
CA LYS A 57 11.24 12.61 16.66
C LYS A 57 11.59 11.17 16.98
N VAL A 58 11.83 10.93 18.24
CA VAL A 58 12.38 9.68 18.76
C VAL A 58 11.52 9.17 19.90
N SER A 59 11.24 7.89 19.93
CA SER A 59 10.65 7.20 21.07
C SER A 59 11.74 6.49 21.85
N PHE A 60 11.74 6.64 23.18
CA PHE A 60 12.60 5.87 24.05
C PHE A 60 11.80 4.76 24.72
N ARG A 61 12.05 3.52 24.31
CA ARG A 61 11.46 2.30 24.88
C ARG A 61 12.48 1.17 24.93
N ASP A 62 12.32 0.27 25.84
CA ASP A 62 13.19 -0.91 26.01
C ASP A 62 14.70 -0.56 26.03
N GLY A 63 15.05 0.60 26.63
CA GLY A 63 16.41 1.08 26.70
C GLY A 63 17.04 1.57 25.38
N ARG A 64 16.22 1.78 24.31
CA ARG A 64 16.68 2.19 22.98
C ARG A 64 15.92 3.40 22.45
N TYR A 65 16.55 4.14 21.55
CA TYR A 65 15.99 5.29 20.88
C TYR A 65 15.52 4.90 19.48
N TYR A 66 14.20 4.86 19.25
CA TYR A 66 13.62 4.56 17.95
C TYR A 66 13.17 5.85 17.24
N VAL A 67 13.80 6.14 16.09
CA VAL A 67 13.45 7.31 15.29
C VAL A 67 12.17 7.01 14.52
N PHE A 68 11.05 7.67 14.81
CA PHE A 68 9.82 7.51 14.03
C PHE A 68 9.57 8.65 13.04
N ASP A 69 10.32 9.76 13.15
CA ASP A 69 10.34 10.85 12.17
C ASP A 69 11.74 11.44 12.03
N GLY A 70 12.14 11.79 10.81
CA GLY A 70 13.42 12.44 10.54
C GLY A 70 14.61 11.51 10.25
N GLN A 71 14.38 10.23 9.95
CA GLN A 71 15.44 9.25 9.64
C GLN A 71 16.42 9.76 8.55
N ASN A 72 15.89 10.30 7.43
CA ASN A 72 16.77 10.83 6.36
C ASN A 72 17.59 12.04 6.84
N THR A 73 17.06 12.84 7.77
CA THR A 73 17.76 13.99 8.36
C THR A 73 18.88 13.54 9.28
N VAL A 74 18.68 12.46 10.06
CA VAL A 74 19.75 11.84 10.85
C VAL A 74 20.90 11.40 9.97
N GLU A 75 20.60 10.66 8.90
CA GLU A 75 21.63 10.16 7.99
C GLU A 75 22.30 11.28 7.18
N ALA A 76 21.58 12.33 6.81
CA ALA A 76 22.16 13.50 6.16
C ALA A 76 23.15 14.22 7.09
N ARG A 77 22.82 14.37 8.40
CA ARG A 77 23.76 14.92 9.39
C ARG A 77 25.03 14.07 9.52
N ARG A 78 24.88 12.73 9.53
CA ARG A 78 26.06 11.83 9.52
C ARG A 78 26.89 12.00 8.26
N ALA A 79 26.24 12.08 7.09
CA ALA A 79 26.93 12.31 5.82
C ALA A 79 27.71 13.64 5.83
N CYS A 80 27.11 14.73 6.30
CA CYS A 80 27.78 16.03 6.47
C CYS A 80 28.94 15.98 7.48
N ASN A 81 28.90 15.06 8.44
CA ASN A 81 29.98 14.82 9.41
C ASN A 81 31.03 13.80 8.91
N GLY A 82 31.14 13.60 7.61
CA GLY A 82 32.08 12.65 7.01
C GLY A 82 31.78 11.19 7.33
N GLY A 83 30.53 10.83 7.53
CA GLY A 83 30.05 9.48 7.86
C GLY A 83 30.26 9.08 9.33
N LYS A 84 30.75 9.98 10.16
CA LYS A 84 30.98 9.72 11.57
C LYS A 84 29.77 10.05 12.41
N ASP A 85 29.60 9.30 13.52
CA ASP A 85 28.56 9.58 14.48
C ASP A 85 28.76 10.93 15.18
N LEU A 86 27.63 11.56 15.54
CA LEU A 86 27.60 12.86 16.19
C LEU A 86 26.40 12.98 17.13
N PRO A 87 26.46 13.87 18.14
CA PRO A 87 25.29 14.22 18.93
C PRO A 87 24.27 14.96 18.07
N ILE A 88 23.01 14.49 18.05
CA ILE A 88 21.91 15.12 17.33
C ILE A 88 20.87 15.53 18.36
N ARG A 89 20.41 16.78 18.30
CA ARG A 89 19.28 17.23 19.10
C ARG A 89 18.01 16.53 18.62
N CYS A 90 17.35 15.79 19.51
CA CYS A 90 16.15 15.02 19.24
C CYS A 90 15.01 15.45 20.15
N LYS A 91 13.79 15.40 19.64
CA LYS A 91 12.57 15.43 20.45
C LYS A 91 12.25 13.99 20.87
N VAL A 92 12.56 13.64 22.13
CA VAL A 92 12.44 12.29 22.66
C VAL A 92 11.13 12.15 23.43
N PHE A 93 10.30 11.21 23.01
CA PHE A 93 9.04 10.86 23.64
C PHE A 93 9.22 9.65 24.53
N LEU A 94 8.58 9.68 25.73
CA LEU A 94 8.58 8.62 26.70
C LEU A 94 7.18 8.01 26.77
N GLY A 95 7.10 6.69 26.99
CA GLY A 95 5.83 6.00 27.19
C GLY A 95 5.08 5.60 25.90
N LEU A 96 5.67 5.80 24.71
CA LEU A 96 5.09 5.29 23.48
C LEU A 96 5.38 3.81 23.31
N SER A 97 4.37 3.05 22.90
CA SER A 97 4.52 1.68 22.41
C SER A 97 4.98 1.65 20.93
N LYS A 98 5.37 0.50 20.43
CA LYS A 98 5.68 0.32 19.00
C LYS A 98 4.45 0.59 18.12
N GLU A 99 3.28 0.24 18.59
CA GLU A 99 2.00 0.49 17.93
C GLU A 99 1.69 2.00 17.83
N ASP A 100 2.01 2.77 18.88
CA ASP A 100 1.86 4.23 18.88
C ASP A 100 2.84 4.88 17.89
N GLU A 101 4.10 4.45 17.88
CA GLU A 101 5.10 4.90 16.91
C GLU A 101 4.62 4.64 15.46
N ALA A 102 4.09 3.45 15.18
CA ALA A 102 3.56 3.09 13.86
C ALA A 102 2.33 3.94 13.49
N THR A 103 1.46 4.23 14.46
CA THR A 103 0.31 5.11 14.28
C THR A 103 0.75 6.52 13.93
N LEU A 104 1.70 7.08 14.68
CA LEU A 104 2.27 8.40 14.43
C LEU A 104 2.94 8.47 13.06
N PHE A 105 3.71 7.44 12.70
CA PHE A 105 4.34 7.34 11.38
C PHE A 105 3.31 7.30 10.25
N ALA A 106 2.21 6.56 10.40
CA ALA A 106 1.15 6.48 9.40
C ALA A 106 0.35 7.78 9.24
N LEU A 107 0.15 8.52 10.34
CA LEU A 107 -0.56 9.80 10.36
C LEU A 107 0.30 10.99 9.94
N GLN A 108 1.60 10.80 9.83
CA GLN A 108 2.55 11.86 9.52
C GLN A 108 2.18 12.56 8.21
N THR A 109 1.59 13.75 8.34
CA THR A 109 1.28 14.66 7.24
C THR A 109 2.26 15.83 7.30
N GLY A 110 3.23 15.89 6.44
CA GLY A 110 4.18 16.99 6.43
C GLY A 110 4.94 17.07 5.12
N ILE A 111 5.84 18.01 5.03
CA ILE A 111 6.72 18.32 3.91
C ILE A 111 7.60 17.11 3.46
N SER A 112 7.66 16.06 4.28
CA SER A 112 8.26 14.79 3.89
C SER A 112 7.36 14.05 2.89
N SER A 113 7.95 13.42 1.88
CA SER A 113 7.27 12.66 0.84
C SER A 113 6.17 11.77 1.40
N CYS A 114 4.95 11.84 0.82
CA CYS A 114 3.83 10.98 1.20
C CYS A 114 4.25 9.51 1.22
N LEU A 115 3.75 8.77 2.20
CA LEU A 115 3.92 7.32 2.25
C LEU A 115 3.31 6.67 1.01
N THR A 116 4.00 5.70 0.43
CA THR A 116 3.40 4.82 -0.58
C THR A 116 2.27 4.00 0.05
N ALA A 117 1.38 3.46 -0.77
CA ALA A 117 0.29 2.60 -0.27
C ALA A 117 0.82 1.38 0.50
N GLY A 118 1.95 0.80 0.06
CA GLY A 118 2.60 -0.31 0.74
C GLY A 118 3.19 0.07 2.10
N GLU A 119 3.90 1.20 2.18
CA GLU A 119 4.44 1.72 3.44
C GLU A 119 3.33 2.02 4.44
N ARG A 120 2.22 2.63 3.96
CA ARG A 120 1.05 2.95 4.76
C ARG A 120 0.33 1.69 5.26
N LEU A 121 0.14 0.69 4.39
CA LEU A 121 -0.47 -0.57 4.79
C LEU A 121 0.37 -1.28 5.86
N ARG A 122 1.70 -1.33 5.70
CA ARG A 122 2.62 -1.93 6.68
C ARG A 122 2.52 -1.23 8.04
N ALA A 123 2.55 0.10 8.06
CA ALA A 123 2.41 0.87 9.30
C ALA A 123 1.07 0.61 9.99
N ASN A 124 -0.04 0.55 9.21
CA ASN A 124 -1.36 0.22 9.74
C ASN A 124 -1.46 -1.19 10.34
N LEU A 125 -0.73 -2.17 9.79
CA LEU A 125 -0.68 -3.52 10.34
C LEU A 125 0.03 -3.55 11.70
N VAL A 126 1.16 -2.85 11.82
CA VAL A 126 1.89 -2.72 13.09
C VAL A 126 1.06 -1.95 14.12
N ALA A 127 0.36 -0.90 13.69
CA ALA A 127 -0.60 -0.15 14.53
C ALA A 127 -1.88 -0.95 14.88
N ARG A 128 -1.96 -2.23 14.49
CA ARG A 128 -3.10 -3.13 14.72
C ARG A 128 -4.44 -2.58 14.22
N ASN A 129 -4.41 -1.78 13.15
CA ASN A 129 -5.63 -1.26 12.53
C ASN A 129 -6.53 -2.42 12.05
N PRO A 130 -7.77 -2.56 12.55
CA PRO A 130 -8.63 -3.71 12.23
C PRO A 130 -8.96 -3.81 10.73
N ASP A 131 -9.22 -2.69 10.05
CA ASP A 131 -9.54 -2.66 8.64
C ASP A 131 -8.37 -3.16 7.78
N ALA A 132 -7.14 -2.75 8.13
CA ALA A 132 -5.94 -3.21 7.46
C ALA A 132 -5.71 -4.71 7.66
N ILE A 133 -5.92 -5.20 8.89
CA ILE A 133 -5.79 -6.64 9.22
C ILE A 133 -6.82 -7.46 8.45
N HIS A 134 -8.09 -7.05 8.43
CA HIS A 134 -9.15 -7.75 7.71
C HIS A 134 -8.92 -7.76 6.20
N PHE A 135 -8.48 -6.64 5.64
CA PHE A 135 -8.14 -6.53 4.22
C PHE A 135 -6.97 -7.45 3.83
N VAL A 136 -5.89 -7.42 4.61
CA VAL A 136 -4.72 -8.29 4.34
C VAL A 136 -5.10 -9.75 4.46
N ARG A 137 -5.84 -10.14 5.51
CA ARG A 137 -6.31 -11.51 5.69
C ARG A 137 -7.18 -11.96 4.50
N ALA A 138 -8.14 -11.13 4.07
CA ALA A 138 -8.98 -11.44 2.91
C ALA A 138 -8.18 -11.66 1.63
N THR A 139 -7.03 -10.98 1.47
CA THR A 139 -6.15 -11.16 0.31
C THR A 139 -5.32 -12.42 0.43
N VAL A 140 -4.65 -12.62 1.58
CA VAL A 140 -3.74 -13.75 1.82
C VAL A 140 -4.50 -15.09 1.81
N ASP A 141 -5.72 -15.13 2.32
CA ASP A 141 -6.59 -16.32 2.29
C ASP A 141 -6.84 -16.84 0.84
N THR A 142 -6.67 -15.99 -0.18
CA THR A 142 -6.76 -16.37 -1.61
C THR A 142 -5.44 -16.84 -2.22
N GLY A 143 -4.35 -16.91 -1.44
CA GLY A 143 -3.01 -17.25 -1.92
C GLY A 143 -2.26 -16.09 -2.59
N VAL A 144 -2.76 -14.86 -2.47
CA VAL A 144 -2.14 -13.65 -3.04
C VAL A 144 -1.53 -12.81 -1.93
N GLU A 145 -0.36 -12.24 -2.18
CA GLU A 145 0.33 -11.33 -1.26
C GLU A 145 0.29 -9.87 -1.75
N PHE A 146 0.78 -8.96 -0.92
CA PHE A 146 1.01 -7.57 -1.32
C PHE A 146 2.49 -7.31 -1.65
N ALA A 147 2.72 -6.59 -2.74
CA ALA A 147 4.03 -6.04 -3.08
C ALA A 147 4.20 -4.69 -2.33
N TYR A 148 4.63 -4.75 -1.08
CA TYR A 148 4.80 -3.57 -0.23
C TYR A 148 5.88 -2.60 -0.73
N ASP A 149 6.83 -3.10 -1.50
CA ASP A 149 7.91 -2.36 -2.16
C ASP A 149 7.48 -1.74 -3.50
N GLY A 150 6.26 -2.05 -3.96
CA GLY A 150 5.73 -1.61 -5.24
C GLY A 150 6.27 -2.39 -6.45
N ILE A 151 7.08 -3.42 -6.24
CA ILE A 151 7.66 -4.24 -7.31
C ILE A 151 6.65 -5.30 -7.75
N ARG A 152 6.38 -5.32 -9.06
CA ARG A 152 5.45 -6.29 -9.65
C ARG A 152 6.05 -7.69 -9.65
N ALA A 153 5.33 -8.64 -9.10
CA ALA A 153 5.73 -10.04 -9.07
C ALA A 153 4.51 -10.97 -9.22
N ALA A 154 4.77 -12.23 -9.54
CA ALA A 154 3.74 -13.26 -9.58
C ALA A 154 3.06 -13.42 -8.21
N TRP A 155 1.74 -13.62 -8.20
CA TRP A 155 0.94 -13.78 -6.99
C TRP A 155 0.98 -12.57 -6.03
N LYS A 156 1.33 -11.36 -6.54
CA LYS A 156 1.41 -10.15 -5.72
C LYS A 156 0.62 -8.99 -6.30
N ILE A 157 -0.19 -8.36 -5.45
CA ILE A 157 -0.88 -7.09 -5.73
C ILE A 157 0.06 -5.94 -5.41
N TYR A 158 0.45 -5.17 -6.41
CA TYR A 158 1.25 -3.95 -6.24
C TYR A 158 0.38 -2.67 -6.20
N CYS A 159 -0.83 -2.70 -6.77
CA CYS A 159 -1.79 -1.59 -6.77
C CYS A 159 -2.64 -1.60 -5.48
N ILE A 160 -1.98 -1.54 -4.32
CA ILE A 160 -2.58 -1.72 -2.98
C ILE A 160 -3.75 -0.76 -2.73
N GLU A 161 -3.60 0.52 -3.07
CA GLU A 161 -4.67 1.51 -2.87
C GLU A 161 -5.94 1.13 -3.66
N THR A 162 -5.77 0.74 -4.93
CA THR A 162 -6.91 0.28 -5.74
C THR A 162 -7.58 -0.95 -5.15
N ALA A 163 -6.80 -1.94 -4.71
CA ALA A 163 -7.33 -3.15 -4.10
C ALA A 163 -8.11 -2.83 -2.81
N TYR A 164 -7.59 -1.91 -1.98
CA TYR A 164 -8.27 -1.48 -0.77
C TYR A 164 -9.57 -0.71 -1.06
N GLU A 165 -9.57 0.18 -2.07
CA GLU A 165 -10.79 0.86 -2.53
C GLU A 165 -11.87 -0.14 -2.92
N LEU A 166 -11.52 -1.17 -3.70
CA LEU A 166 -12.46 -2.21 -4.12
C LEU A 166 -12.97 -3.03 -2.92
N TYR A 167 -12.08 -3.40 -1.99
CA TYR A 167 -12.46 -4.09 -0.76
C TYR A 167 -13.47 -3.28 0.06
N LYS A 168 -13.24 -1.98 0.22
CA LYS A 168 -14.15 -1.09 0.98
C LYS A 168 -15.47 -0.85 0.24
N GLN A 169 -15.45 -0.72 -1.08
CA GLN A 169 -16.63 -0.41 -1.89
C GLN A 169 -17.56 -1.62 -2.07
N TYR A 170 -17.00 -2.79 -2.31
CA TYR A 170 -17.77 -3.98 -2.69
C TYR A 170 -17.85 -5.05 -1.59
N GLY A 171 -17.16 -4.85 -0.50
CA GLY A 171 -17.12 -5.79 0.62
C GLY A 171 -16.17 -6.97 0.43
N ARG A 172 -15.97 -7.71 1.53
CA ARG A 172 -15.01 -8.81 1.62
C ARG A 172 -15.31 -9.94 0.63
N GLU A 173 -16.56 -10.36 0.54
CA GLU A 173 -16.94 -11.52 -0.26
C GLU A 173 -16.71 -11.29 -1.75
N ARG A 174 -17.14 -10.14 -2.25
CA ARG A 174 -16.96 -9.76 -3.66
C ARG A 174 -15.49 -9.58 -4.02
N TYR A 175 -14.73 -9.03 -3.09
CA TYR A 175 -13.28 -8.87 -3.27
C TYR A 175 -12.56 -10.22 -3.36
N ILE A 176 -12.90 -11.19 -2.50
CA ILE A 176 -12.36 -12.55 -2.53
C ILE A 176 -12.79 -13.27 -3.83
N GLU A 177 -14.05 -13.15 -4.23
CA GLU A 177 -14.56 -13.74 -5.47
C GLU A 177 -13.77 -13.24 -6.69
N MET A 178 -13.53 -11.93 -6.77
CA MET A 178 -12.71 -11.33 -7.81
C MET A 178 -11.29 -11.92 -7.84
N LEU A 179 -10.63 -12.03 -6.69
CA LEU A 179 -9.28 -12.60 -6.62
C LEU A 179 -9.26 -14.07 -7.03
N ASN A 180 -10.23 -14.87 -6.60
CA ASN A 180 -10.33 -16.27 -6.98
C ASN A 180 -10.51 -16.44 -8.49
N ILE A 181 -11.37 -15.65 -9.13
CA ILE A 181 -11.54 -15.66 -10.59
C ILE A 181 -10.22 -15.31 -11.30
N ILE A 182 -9.52 -14.28 -10.84
CA ILE A 182 -8.22 -13.86 -11.39
C ILE A 182 -7.17 -14.97 -11.24
N ASN A 183 -7.10 -15.58 -10.06
CA ASN A 183 -6.14 -16.64 -9.75
C ASN A 183 -6.36 -17.88 -10.61
N GLU A 184 -7.60 -18.30 -10.75
CA GLU A 184 -7.97 -19.45 -11.58
C GLU A 184 -7.72 -19.20 -13.07
N ALA A 185 -8.05 -18.00 -13.56
CA ALA A 185 -7.87 -17.65 -14.96
C ALA A 185 -6.38 -17.54 -15.34
N TRP A 186 -5.58 -16.88 -14.52
CA TRP A 186 -4.22 -16.50 -14.91
C TRP A 186 -3.09 -17.02 -14.03
N ARG A 187 -3.41 -17.82 -13.02
CA ARG A 187 -2.46 -18.60 -12.21
C ARG A 187 -1.25 -17.77 -11.73
N GLY A 188 -1.53 -16.60 -11.16
CA GLY A 188 -0.50 -15.73 -10.59
C GLY A 188 0.31 -14.93 -11.60
N ASN A 189 -0.12 -14.85 -12.86
CA ASN A 189 0.52 -14.00 -13.85
C ASN A 189 0.67 -12.56 -13.33
N VAL A 190 1.86 -11.99 -13.46
CA VAL A 190 2.20 -10.64 -12.93
C VAL A 190 1.28 -9.53 -13.44
N ASP A 191 0.75 -9.66 -14.66
CA ASP A 191 -0.15 -8.68 -15.27
C ASP A 191 -1.62 -8.89 -14.87
N ALA A 192 -1.96 -9.99 -14.19
CA ALA A 192 -3.32 -10.27 -13.73
C ALA A 192 -3.79 -9.29 -12.66
N TYR A 193 -2.86 -8.75 -11.86
CA TYR A 193 -3.16 -7.81 -10.77
C TYR A 193 -2.98 -6.34 -11.17
N LEU A 194 -3.02 -6.01 -12.46
CA LEU A 194 -3.09 -4.62 -12.93
C LEU A 194 -4.36 -3.93 -12.41
N ALA A 195 -4.24 -2.68 -11.96
CA ALA A 195 -5.35 -1.92 -11.37
C ALA A 195 -6.61 -1.90 -12.27
N GLY A 196 -6.43 -1.79 -13.59
CA GLY A 196 -7.54 -1.84 -14.54
C GLY A 196 -8.22 -3.21 -14.60
N VAL A 197 -7.42 -4.29 -14.55
CA VAL A 197 -7.94 -5.67 -14.59
C VAL A 197 -8.77 -5.96 -13.35
N ILE A 198 -8.24 -5.70 -12.13
CA ILE A 198 -8.99 -5.95 -10.89
C ILE A 198 -10.25 -5.10 -10.81
N ARG A 199 -10.22 -3.81 -11.23
CA ARG A 199 -11.42 -2.95 -11.33
C ARG A 199 -12.43 -3.51 -12.33
N GLY A 200 -11.98 -3.98 -13.48
CA GLY A 200 -12.83 -4.52 -14.53
C GLY A 200 -13.54 -5.81 -14.13
N VAL A 201 -12.80 -6.76 -13.54
CA VAL A 201 -13.39 -8.02 -13.04
C VAL A 201 -14.38 -7.74 -11.92
N THR A 202 -13.99 -6.91 -10.93
CA THR A 202 -14.91 -6.53 -9.84
C THR A 202 -16.19 -5.89 -10.38
N ARG A 203 -16.07 -4.96 -11.32
CA ARG A 203 -17.23 -4.30 -11.92
C ARG A 203 -18.11 -5.28 -12.69
N PHE A 204 -17.50 -6.22 -13.45
CA PHE A 204 -18.23 -7.24 -14.20
C PHE A 204 -19.06 -8.13 -13.27
N ILE A 205 -18.44 -8.75 -12.26
CA ILE A 205 -19.15 -9.67 -11.34
C ILE A 205 -20.21 -8.95 -10.51
N SER A 206 -20.07 -7.63 -10.29
CA SER A 206 -21.06 -6.83 -9.56
C SER A 206 -22.24 -6.43 -10.45
N VAL A 207 -21.99 -6.08 -11.73
CA VAL A 207 -23.06 -5.66 -12.66
C VAL A 207 -23.89 -6.83 -13.15
N TYR A 208 -23.27 -8.00 -13.29
CA TYR A 208 -23.93 -9.22 -13.80
C TYR A 208 -24.14 -10.26 -12.70
N GLU A 209 -24.27 -9.84 -11.46
CA GLU A 209 -24.55 -10.72 -10.32
C GLU A 209 -25.77 -11.59 -10.57
N GLY A 210 -25.63 -12.91 -10.40
CA GLY A 210 -26.70 -13.89 -10.66
C GLY A 210 -27.00 -14.15 -12.14
N GLU A 211 -26.35 -13.48 -13.08
CA GLU A 211 -26.61 -13.61 -14.52
C GLU A 211 -25.45 -14.27 -15.28
N TYR A 212 -24.24 -14.28 -14.72
CA TYR A 212 -23.07 -14.86 -15.39
C TYR A 212 -22.74 -16.26 -14.86
N ASP A 213 -22.23 -17.09 -15.75
CA ASP A 213 -21.63 -18.37 -15.40
C ASP A 213 -20.15 -18.15 -15.04
N ARG A 214 -19.80 -18.50 -13.80
CA ARG A 214 -18.46 -18.29 -13.24
C ARG A 214 -17.38 -19.10 -13.96
N GLU A 215 -17.66 -20.37 -14.27
CA GLU A 215 -16.69 -21.24 -14.94
C GLU A 215 -16.41 -20.75 -16.36
N ARG A 216 -17.45 -20.34 -17.06
CA ARG A 216 -17.33 -19.72 -18.39
C ARG A 216 -16.47 -18.45 -18.30
N LEU A 217 -16.70 -17.58 -17.32
CA LEU A 217 -15.91 -16.36 -17.14
C LEU A 217 -14.42 -16.70 -17.00
N VAL A 218 -14.07 -17.60 -16.11
CA VAL A 218 -12.69 -18.07 -15.88
C VAL A 218 -12.08 -18.62 -17.18
N GLN A 219 -12.79 -19.50 -17.89
CA GLN A 219 -12.31 -20.09 -19.14
C GLN A 219 -12.08 -19.04 -20.23
N GLN A 220 -12.96 -18.06 -20.36
CA GLN A 220 -12.80 -17.01 -21.38
C GLN A 220 -11.65 -16.04 -21.03
N LEU A 221 -11.50 -15.69 -19.76
CA LEU A 221 -10.38 -14.88 -19.29
C LEU A 221 -9.04 -15.59 -19.50
N ALA A 222 -8.96 -16.88 -19.21
CA ALA A 222 -7.74 -17.68 -19.37
C ALA A 222 -7.20 -17.72 -20.82
N ARG A 223 -8.06 -17.51 -21.82
CA ARG A 223 -7.68 -17.48 -23.23
C ARG A 223 -7.00 -16.17 -23.66
N THR A 224 -7.03 -15.15 -22.83
CA THR A 224 -6.53 -13.82 -23.17
C THR A 224 -5.53 -13.35 -22.11
N HIS A 225 -4.38 -12.87 -22.56
CA HIS A 225 -3.40 -12.31 -21.63
C HIS A 225 -3.94 -11.04 -20.94
N PRO A 226 -3.79 -10.85 -19.61
CA PRO A 226 -4.38 -9.71 -18.89
C PRO A 226 -3.97 -8.34 -19.45
N LYS A 227 -2.72 -8.23 -19.92
CA LYS A 227 -2.20 -7.00 -20.53
C LYS A 227 -2.96 -6.62 -21.82
N THR A 228 -3.43 -7.61 -22.58
CA THR A 228 -4.24 -7.37 -23.79
C THR A 228 -5.58 -6.70 -23.45
N ILE A 229 -6.22 -7.14 -22.34
CA ILE A 229 -7.45 -6.52 -21.85
C ILE A 229 -7.21 -5.03 -21.54
N THR A 230 -6.09 -4.72 -20.88
CA THR A 230 -5.72 -3.33 -20.56
C THR A 230 -5.44 -2.51 -21.83
N GLN A 231 -4.72 -3.06 -22.80
CA GLN A 231 -4.43 -2.38 -24.06
C GLN A 231 -5.71 -2.07 -24.87
N LEU A 232 -6.65 -3.00 -24.89
CA LEU A 232 -7.94 -2.80 -25.55
C LEU A 232 -8.80 -1.77 -24.79
N ALA A 233 -8.81 -1.83 -23.46
CA ALA A 233 -9.53 -0.88 -22.63
C ALA A 233 -8.99 0.56 -22.76
N GLN A 234 -7.70 0.75 -23.05
CA GLN A 234 -7.13 2.08 -23.29
C GLN A 234 -7.68 2.78 -24.54
N LYS A 235 -8.18 2.01 -25.52
CA LYS A 235 -8.81 2.53 -26.74
C LYS A 235 -10.29 2.87 -26.57
N ASP A 236 -10.86 2.61 -25.41
CA ASP A 236 -12.26 2.80 -25.09
C ASP A 236 -12.45 4.05 -24.19
N THR A 237 -13.66 4.57 -24.08
CA THR A 237 -14.01 5.79 -23.33
C THR A 237 -14.63 5.50 -21.98
N GLY A 238 -14.60 6.46 -21.05
CA GLY A 238 -15.20 6.37 -19.72
C GLY A 238 -14.23 5.94 -18.62
N SER A 239 -14.76 5.57 -17.47
CA SER A 239 -13.96 5.18 -16.30
C SER A 239 -13.14 3.92 -16.54
N SER A 240 -12.00 3.77 -15.87
CA SER A 240 -11.16 2.58 -16.00
C SER A 240 -11.93 1.29 -15.70
N ALA A 241 -12.79 1.28 -14.69
CA ALA A 241 -13.61 0.12 -14.35
C ALA A 241 -14.55 -0.27 -15.50
N ASN A 242 -15.28 0.70 -16.07
CA ASN A 242 -16.23 0.44 -17.15
C ASN A 242 -15.52 0.01 -18.45
N ARG A 243 -14.40 0.65 -18.80
CA ARG A 243 -13.62 0.27 -19.99
C ARG A 243 -13.14 -1.18 -19.92
N HIS A 244 -12.57 -1.59 -18.78
CA HIS A 244 -12.09 -2.97 -18.60
C HIS A 244 -13.25 -3.95 -18.50
N MET A 245 -14.35 -3.60 -17.80
CA MET A 245 -15.57 -4.41 -17.75
C MET A 245 -16.12 -4.72 -19.15
N ARG A 246 -16.19 -3.72 -20.04
CA ARG A 246 -16.65 -3.94 -21.42
C ARG A 246 -15.76 -4.91 -22.19
N GLN A 247 -14.44 -4.87 -21.99
CA GLN A 247 -13.55 -5.85 -22.63
C GLN A 247 -13.79 -7.26 -22.07
N ILE A 248 -13.97 -7.38 -20.76
CA ILE A 248 -14.31 -8.65 -20.09
C ILE A 248 -15.66 -9.18 -20.59
N LEU A 249 -16.66 -8.32 -20.74
CA LEU A 249 -17.96 -8.68 -21.31
C LEU A 249 -17.82 -9.21 -22.75
N ARG A 250 -17.01 -8.56 -23.59
CA ARG A 250 -16.72 -9.05 -24.96
C ARG A 250 -16.08 -10.43 -24.94
N LEU A 251 -15.12 -10.67 -24.05
CA LEU A 251 -14.51 -11.99 -23.88
C LEU A 251 -15.51 -13.03 -23.39
N TYR A 252 -16.30 -12.69 -22.37
CA TYR A 252 -17.33 -13.57 -21.83
C TYR A 252 -18.36 -13.98 -22.88
N ASN A 253 -18.83 -13.04 -23.66
CA ASN A 253 -19.81 -13.29 -24.74
C ASN A 253 -19.17 -14.14 -25.86
N GLY A 254 -17.91 -13.89 -26.22
CA GLY A 254 -17.18 -14.67 -27.23
C GLY A 254 -17.94 -14.76 -28.56
N ALA A 255 -17.68 -15.85 -29.29
CA ALA A 255 -18.36 -16.17 -30.54
C ALA A 255 -19.69 -16.96 -30.34
N SER A 256 -20.12 -17.15 -29.12
CA SER A 256 -21.26 -18.04 -28.80
C SER A 256 -22.60 -17.31 -28.88
N ARG A 257 -23.50 -17.73 -29.72
CA ARG A 257 -24.83 -17.12 -29.95
C ARG A 257 -25.87 -17.38 -28.85
N GLY A 258 -25.59 -18.24 -27.87
CA GLY A 258 -26.64 -18.76 -26.97
C GLY A 258 -26.69 -18.25 -25.54
N ALA A 259 -25.68 -17.49 -25.07
CA ALA A 259 -25.62 -17.03 -23.66
C ALA A 259 -24.85 -15.71 -23.55
N SER A 260 -25.20 -14.72 -24.40
CA SER A 260 -24.57 -13.41 -24.34
C SER A 260 -25.30 -12.50 -23.35
N LEU A 261 -24.53 -11.84 -22.48
CA LEU A 261 -25.03 -10.81 -21.58
C LEU A 261 -25.13 -9.47 -22.31
N PRO A 262 -26.20 -8.69 -22.10
CA PRO A 262 -26.33 -7.36 -22.68
C PRO A 262 -25.35 -6.39 -22.05
N LEU A 263 -24.97 -5.33 -22.77
CA LEU A 263 -24.18 -4.26 -22.20
C LEU A 263 -25.04 -3.48 -21.18
N LYS A 264 -24.55 -3.43 -19.94
CA LYS A 264 -25.09 -2.60 -18.86
C LYS A 264 -24.12 -1.45 -18.56
N ASN A 265 -24.64 -0.28 -18.25
CA ASN A 265 -23.85 0.93 -17.93
C ASN A 265 -23.55 1.06 -16.44
#